data_a54e76c9e3b151325c3207b676c3787b
#
_entry.id   a54e76c9e3b151325c3207b676c3787b
#
_cell.length_a   1.000
_cell.length_b   1.000
_cell.length_c   1.000
_cell.angle_alpha   90.00
_cell.angle_beta   90.00
_cell.angle_gamma   90.00
#
_symmetry.space_group_name_H-M   'P 1'
#
loop_
_entity.id
_entity.type
_entity.pdbx_description
1 polymer ?
#
loop_
_entity_poly.entity_id
_entity_poly.type
_entity_poly.pdbx_seq_one_letter_code
_entity_poly.pdbx_strand_id
1 'polypeptide(L)'
;MTPSSAPVDRHGRRIEYLRISLTGRCNLRCVYCRPAQDQEPGADALTAEDVLNVAQAATSLGIRRVRLTGGEPLLRSDLEEIVTGIAALPGLSDLSVTTNGQGLAERAAGLAAAGLRRVNISLDSLVPETYAALTGGGDLASARKGMEAALRAGLEPVKVNVVLAGRRALEPGELQAFADLVQERPVHVRFIEVMPGCGDAGYLPAQEALERLGEGHYLEPVAGPEGGGPASYYRLDRSSGTIGVIAPISDPFCGRCNRLRVNARGELMPCLFSHEKLALIPALRGADPVSSAAALIRCALAKKPARYGDVADALGLRAMHVIGG
;
A
#
# COMPACT_ATOMS: atom_id res chain seq x y z
N MET A 1 -19.46 -14.65 -19.54
CA MET A 1 -18.07 -15.13 -19.55
C MET A 1 -17.71 -15.54 -18.14
N THR A 2 -17.32 -16.79 -17.93
CA THR A 2 -16.78 -17.26 -16.63
C THR A 2 -15.57 -16.41 -16.26
N PRO A 3 -15.45 -15.90 -15.02
CA PRO A 3 -14.30 -15.12 -14.61
C PRO A 3 -13.04 -15.96 -14.80
N SER A 4 -12.08 -15.44 -15.55
CA SER A 4 -10.77 -16.08 -15.74
C SER A 4 -10.15 -16.37 -14.38
N SER A 5 -9.58 -17.56 -14.20
CA SER A 5 -8.82 -17.87 -13.00
C SER A 5 -7.61 -16.93 -12.91
N ALA A 6 -7.26 -16.50 -11.69
CA ALA A 6 -6.09 -15.62 -11.49
C ALA A 6 -4.83 -16.21 -12.16
N PRO A 7 -4.04 -15.38 -12.86
CA PRO A 7 -2.86 -15.85 -13.56
C PRO A 7 -1.81 -16.37 -12.56
N VAL A 8 -1.06 -17.36 -13.01
CA VAL A 8 -0.02 -18.01 -12.21
C VAL A 8 1.35 -17.59 -12.74
N ASP A 9 2.26 -17.23 -11.86
CA ASP A 9 3.64 -16.94 -12.22
C ASP A 9 4.48 -18.24 -12.38
N ARG A 10 5.73 -18.11 -12.83
CA ARG A 10 6.63 -19.26 -13.04
C ARG A 10 6.96 -20.05 -11.77
N HIS A 11 6.58 -19.58 -10.60
CA HIS A 11 6.80 -20.23 -9.29
C HIS A 11 5.51 -20.78 -8.68
N GLY A 12 4.42 -20.85 -9.46
CA GLY A 12 3.14 -21.41 -9.01
C GLY A 12 2.30 -20.47 -8.16
N ARG A 13 2.69 -19.20 -8.00
CA ARG A 13 1.93 -18.22 -7.19
C ARG A 13 0.80 -17.61 -8.01
N ARG A 14 -0.41 -17.60 -7.45
CA ARG A 14 -1.56 -16.92 -8.05
C ARG A 14 -1.42 -15.41 -7.85
N ILE A 15 -1.41 -14.65 -8.93
CA ILE A 15 -1.25 -13.19 -8.88
C ILE A 15 -2.62 -12.55 -9.03
N GLU A 16 -3.14 -12.05 -7.92
CA GLU A 16 -4.50 -11.52 -7.82
C GLU A 16 -4.54 -10.00 -7.57
N TYR A 17 -3.38 -9.37 -7.41
CA TYR A 17 -3.29 -8.03 -6.86
C TYR A 17 -2.36 -7.13 -7.65
N LEU A 18 -2.91 -6.02 -8.16
CA LEU A 18 -2.15 -4.96 -8.82
C LEU A 18 -2.12 -3.71 -7.93
N ARG A 19 -0.93 -3.16 -7.74
CA ARG A 19 -0.75 -1.83 -7.13
C ARG A 19 -0.37 -0.84 -8.22
N ILE A 20 -1.04 0.31 -8.26
CA ILE A 20 -0.78 1.38 -9.22
C ILE A 20 -0.43 2.65 -8.46
N SER A 21 0.77 3.16 -8.67
CA SER A 21 1.19 4.47 -8.19
C SER A 21 0.71 5.53 -9.17
N LEU A 22 -0.26 6.35 -8.74
CA LEU A 22 -0.91 7.34 -9.59
C LEU A 22 -0.06 8.58 -9.83
N THR A 23 0.81 8.90 -8.89
CA THR A 23 1.65 10.11 -8.90
C THR A 23 2.91 9.89 -8.09
N GLY A 24 3.99 10.56 -8.44
CA GLY A 24 5.20 10.64 -7.62
C GLY A 24 5.15 11.83 -6.62
N ARG A 25 4.19 12.74 -6.76
CA ARG A 25 4.03 13.90 -5.86
C ARG A 25 3.47 13.46 -4.51
N CYS A 26 3.98 14.08 -3.45
CA CYS A 26 3.49 13.88 -2.08
C CYS A 26 3.62 15.19 -1.31
N ASN A 27 2.63 15.50 -0.49
CA ASN A 27 2.63 16.63 0.42
C ASN A 27 3.42 16.40 1.72
N LEU A 28 3.97 15.19 1.93
CA LEU A 28 4.82 14.82 3.06
C LEU A 28 6.23 14.42 2.60
N ARG A 29 7.18 14.42 3.55
CA ARG A 29 8.59 14.06 3.34
C ARG A 29 9.06 13.09 4.42
N CYS A 30 8.38 11.93 4.51
CA CYS A 30 8.68 10.93 5.53
C CYS A 30 10.14 10.46 5.44
N VAL A 31 10.79 10.37 6.61
CA VAL A 31 12.22 10.08 6.76
C VAL A 31 12.67 8.74 6.12
N TYR A 32 11.75 7.78 6.00
CA TYR A 32 12.02 6.47 5.39
C TYR A 32 11.59 6.37 3.92
N CYS A 33 10.90 7.37 3.38
CA CYS A 33 10.25 7.28 2.07
C CYS A 33 11.01 7.99 0.97
N ARG A 34 11.60 9.15 1.24
CA ARG A 34 12.36 9.96 0.29
C ARG A 34 13.82 10.09 0.70
N PRO A 35 14.77 9.69 -0.15
CA PRO A 35 16.16 10.08 0.03
C PRO A 35 16.28 11.62 0.02
N ALA A 36 17.19 12.16 0.82
CA ALA A 36 17.42 13.62 0.92
C ALA A 36 17.78 14.29 -0.42
N GLN A 37 18.28 13.51 -1.38
CA GLN A 37 18.72 13.97 -2.70
C GLN A 37 17.69 13.80 -3.81
N ASP A 38 16.46 13.34 -3.47
CA ASP A 38 15.47 13.03 -4.49
C ASP A 38 14.86 14.32 -5.05
N GLN A 39 14.94 14.46 -6.38
CA GLN A 39 14.36 15.58 -7.09
C GLN A 39 12.83 15.51 -7.02
N GLU A 40 12.19 16.66 -7.04
CA GLU A 40 10.73 16.72 -7.15
C GLU A 40 10.26 15.92 -8.37
N PRO A 41 9.27 15.02 -8.21
CA PRO A 41 8.74 14.29 -9.35
C PRO A 41 8.10 15.26 -10.33
N GLY A 42 8.38 15.06 -11.62
CA GLY A 42 7.74 15.79 -12.70
C GLY A 42 6.21 15.56 -12.76
N ALA A 43 5.59 15.98 -13.85
CA ALA A 43 4.19 15.73 -14.12
C ALA A 43 3.85 14.22 -14.04
N ASP A 44 2.61 13.90 -13.69
CA ASP A 44 2.13 12.52 -13.61
C ASP A 44 2.25 11.86 -14.99
N ALA A 45 2.94 10.72 -15.05
CA ALA A 45 3.23 10.05 -16.32
C ALA A 45 2.01 9.31 -16.88
N LEU A 46 1.09 8.85 -15.99
CA LEU A 46 -0.13 8.14 -16.34
C LEU A 46 -1.34 9.08 -16.28
N THR A 47 -2.11 9.14 -17.37
CA THR A 47 -3.43 9.77 -17.40
C THR A 47 -4.47 8.88 -16.70
N ALA A 48 -5.69 9.39 -16.45
CA ALA A 48 -6.79 8.57 -15.94
C ALA A 48 -7.09 7.40 -16.89
N GLU A 49 -7.12 7.65 -18.20
CA GLU A 49 -7.33 6.63 -19.22
C GLU A 49 -6.23 5.56 -19.22
N ASP A 50 -4.96 5.95 -19.10
CA ASP A 50 -3.84 4.99 -18.97
C ASP A 50 -4.03 4.06 -17.76
N VAL A 51 -4.43 4.63 -16.61
CA VAL A 51 -4.70 3.85 -15.38
C VAL A 51 -5.87 2.89 -15.57
N LEU A 52 -6.95 3.32 -16.22
CA LEU A 52 -8.11 2.47 -16.54
C LEU A 52 -7.73 1.34 -17.48
N ASN A 53 -6.98 1.61 -18.54
CA ASN A 53 -6.52 0.60 -19.51
C ASN A 53 -5.64 -0.47 -18.82
N VAL A 54 -4.75 -0.06 -17.92
CA VAL A 54 -3.93 -0.99 -17.11
C VAL A 54 -4.78 -1.84 -16.18
N ALA A 55 -5.77 -1.23 -15.50
CA ALA A 55 -6.66 -1.96 -14.59
C ALA A 55 -7.56 -2.94 -15.38
N GLN A 56 -8.07 -2.54 -16.55
CA GLN A 56 -8.85 -3.39 -17.43
C GLN A 56 -8.02 -4.56 -17.97
N ALA A 57 -6.79 -4.31 -18.40
CA ALA A 57 -5.86 -5.37 -18.82
C ALA A 57 -5.62 -6.38 -17.69
N ALA A 58 -5.44 -5.90 -16.46
CA ALA A 58 -5.23 -6.75 -15.29
C ALA A 58 -6.48 -7.59 -14.97
N THR A 59 -7.68 -6.99 -14.97
CA THR A 59 -8.92 -7.72 -14.67
C THR A 59 -9.27 -8.73 -15.77
N SER A 60 -8.99 -8.44 -17.03
CA SER A 60 -9.16 -9.41 -18.15
C SER A 60 -8.30 -10.67 -17.98
N LEU A 61 -7.17 -10.56 -17.29
CA LEU A 61 -6.28 -11.67 -16.93
C LEU A 61 -6.67 -12.37 -15.63
N GLY A 62 -7.71 -11.92 -14.91
CA GLY A 62 -8.16 -12.50 -13.65
C GLY A 62 -7.50 -11.92 -12.40
N ILE A 63 -6.78 -10.80 -12.50
CA ILE A 63 -6.32 -10.01 -11.36
C ILE A 63 -7.52 -9.24 -10.82
N ARG A 64 -7.94 -9.54 -9.59
CA ARG A 64 -9.24 -9.08 -9.05
C ARG A 64 -9.14 -7.94 -8.06
N ARG A 65 -7.95 -7.57 -7.65
CA ARG A 65 -7.72 -6.58 -6.60
C ARG A 65 -6.83 -5.47 -7.13
N VAL A 66 -7.28 -4.23 -6.99
CA VAL A 66 -6.52 -3.04 -7.37
C VAL A 66 -6.31 -2.16 -6.13
N ARG A 67 -5.08 -1.68 -5.96
CA ARG A 67 -4.76 -0.67 -4.97
C ARG A 67 -4.13 0.53 -5.63
N LEU A 68 -4.76 1.67 -5.45
CA LEU A 68 -4.24 2.95 -5.85
C LEU A 68 -3.32 3.48 -4.73
N THR A 69 -2.19 4.02 -5.12
CA THR A 69 -1.17 4.57 -4.24
C THR A 69 -0.42 5.65 -5.00
N GLY A 70 0.76 6.02 -4.58
CA GLY A 70 1.58 7.01 -5.26
C GLY A 70 2.65 7.53 -4.32
N GLY A 71 3.03 8.78 -4.50
CA GLY A 71 3.41 9.63 -3.40
C GLY A 71 2.18 9.80 -2.52
N GLU A 72 1.30 10.75 -2.85
CA GLU A 72 -0.01 10.85 -2.20
C GLU A 72 -1.12 10.89 -3.25
N PRO A 73 -1.95 9.84 -3.37
CA PRO A 73 -2.98 9.75 -4.40
C PRO A 73 -4.07 10.82 -4.27
N LEU A 74 -4.32 11.34 -3.05
CA LEU A 74 -5.29 12.42 -2.83
C LEU A 74 -4.89 13.74 -3.48
N LEU A 75 -3.66 13.90 -3.94
CA LEU A 75 -3.23 15.07 -4.71
C LEU A 75 -3.70 15.04 -6.17
N ARG A 76 -4.20 13.91 -6.66
CA ARG A 76 -4.82 13.81 -7.99
C ARG A 76 -6.24 14.36 -7.95
N SER A 77 -6.53 15.35 -8.80
CA SER A 77 -7.87 15.94 -8.92
C SER A 77 -8.88 15.01 -9.58
N ASP A 78 -8.42 14.06 -10.40
CA ASP A 78 -9.21 13.08 -11.15
C ASP A 78 -9.31 11.72 -10.41
N LEU A 79 -8.99 11.66 -9.11
CA LEU A 79 -8.98 10.39 -8.35
C LEU A 79 -10.36 9.73 -8.30
N GLU A 80 -11.45 10.49 -8.09
CA GLU A 80 -12.81 9.95 -8.06
C GLU A 80 -13.23 9.39 -9.43
N GLU A 81 -12.82 10.03 -10.53
CA GLU A 81 -13.03 9.54 -11.90
C GLU A 81 -12.32 8.20 -12.10
N ILE A 82 -11.04 8.10 -11.72
CA ILE A 82 -10.24 6.87 -11.77
C ILE A 82 -10.91 5.77 -10.94
N VAL A 83 -11.34 6.08 -9.71
CA VAL A 83 -12.01 5.12 -8.82
C VAL A 83 -13.31 4.63 -9.45
N THR A 84 -14.14 5.52 -9.99
CA THR A 84 -15.42 5.18 -10.65
C THR A 84 -15.19 4.24 -11.83
N GLY A 85 -14.24 4.58 -12.70
CA GLY A 85 -13.91 3.75 -13.86
C GLY A 85 -13.40 2.37 -13.48
N ILE A 86 -12.51 2.27 -12.50
CA ILE A 86 -11.98 0.97 -12.03
C ILE A 86 -13.08 0.16 -11.32
N ALA A 87 -13.90 0.80 -10.48
CA ALA A 87 -14.97 0.11 -9.74
C ALA A 87 -16.00 -0.55 -10.67
N ALA A 88 -16.20 0.01 -11.87
CA ALA A 88 -17.10 -0.53 -12.89
C ALA A 88 -16.51 -1.72 -13.67
N LEU A 89 -15.22 -2.05 -13.52
CA LEU A 89 -14.59 -3.12 -14.29
C LEU A 89 -15.13 -4.51 -13.91
N PRO A 90 -15.51 -5.33 -14.90
CA PRO A 90 -15.93 -6.71 -14.64
C PRO A 90 -14.83 -7.53 -13.98
N GLY A 91 -15.19 -8.34 -12.98
CA GLY A 91 -14.28 -9.25 -12.29
C GLY A 91 -13.45 -8.59 -11.17
N LEU A 92 -13.54 -7.29 -10.97
CA LEU A 92 -12.93 -6.63 -9.83
C LEU A 92 -13.68 -7.01 -8.54
N SER A 93 -12.96 -7.46 -7.54
CA SER A 93 -13.52 -7.82 -6.22
C SER A 93 -13.14 -6.83 -5.11
N ASP A 94 -12.05 -6.08 -5.30
CA ASP A 94 -11.54 -5.17 -4.28
C ASP A 94 -10.82 -3.96 -4.90
N LEU A 95 -11.22 -2.76 -4.48
CA LEU A 95 -10.57 -1.50 -4.82
C LEU A 95 -10.24 -0.74 -3.54
N SER A 96 -8.98 -0.37 -3.40
CA SER A 96 -8.49 0.32 -2.21
C SER A 96 -7.50 1.42 -2.54
N VAL A 97 -7.39 2.40 -1.64
CA VAL A 97 -6.37 3.46 -1.68
C VAL A 97 -5.42 3.32 -0.49
N THR A 98 -4.15 3.63 -0.69
CA THR A 98 -3.19 3.89 0.39
C THR A 98 -2.87 5.38 0.38
N THR A 99 -3.05 6.05 1.51
CA THR A 99 -2.92 7.51 1.67
C THR A 99 -2.27 7.86 3.01
N ASN A 100 -1.69 9.04 3.12
CA ASN A 100 -1.26 9.60 4.40
C ASN A 100 -2.41 10.21 5.23
N GLY A 101 -3.63 10.24 4.67
CA GLY A 101 -4.82 10.72 5.34
C GLY A 101 -5.02 12.23 5.34
N GLN A 102 -4.00 13.02 4.93
CA GLN A 102 -4.13 14.48 4.81
C GLN A 102 -5.09 14.83 3.66
N GLY A 103 -6.20 15.51 3.94
CA GLY A 103 -7.24 15.81 2.96
C GLY A 103 -8.23 14.67 2.68
N LEU A 104 -8.12 13.52 3.40
CA LEU A 104 -9.09 12.45 3.25
C LEU A 104 -10.46 12.81 3.82
N ALA A 105 -10.52 13.67 4.83
CA ALA A 105 -11.77 14.07 5.47
C ALA A 105 -12.77 14.69 4.48
N GLU A 106 -12.27 15.46 3.54
CA GLU A 106 -13.05 16.15 2.51
C GLU A 106 -13.46 15.23 1.36
N ARG A 107 -12.71 14.14 1.14
CA ARG A 107 -12.86 13.27 -0.04
C ARG A 107 -13.46 11.89 0.27
N ALA A 108 -13.50 11.47 1.54
CA ALA A 108 -13.90 10.11 1.91
C ALA A 108 -15.29 9.73 1.39
N ALA A 109 -16.28 10.61 1.55
CA ALA A 109 -17.65 10.38 1.08
C ALA A 109 -17.72 10.28 -0.46
N GLY A 110 -17.04 11.19 -1.17
CA GLY A 110 -16.96 11.16 -2.64
C GLY A 110 -16.28 9.89 -3.17
N LEU A 111 -15.18 9.47 -2.54
CA LEU A 111 -14.48 8.23 -2.89
C LEU A 111 -15.33 6.99 -2.64
N ALA A 112 -16.08 6.94 -1.54
CA ALA A 112 -17.02 5.86 -1.26
C ALA A 112 -18.14 5.82 -2.31
N ALA A 113 -18.74 6.96 -2.63
CA ALA A 113 -19.76 7.07 -3.68
C ALA A 113 -19.23 6.69 -5.08
N ALA A 114 -17.95 6.95 -5.37
CA ALA A 114 -17.26 6.52 -6.58
C ALA A 114 -16.99 5.01 -6.63
N GLY A 115 -17.21 4.26 -5.54
CA GLY A 115 -17.04 2.82 -5.48
C GLY A 115 -15.74 2.34 -4.82
N LEU A 116 -15.00 3.24 -4.14
CA LEU A 116 -13.89 2.82 -3.29
C LEU A 116 -14.43 1.98 -2.13
N ARG A 117 -13.81 0.84 -1.86
CA ARG A 117 -14.30 -0.06 -0.80
C ARG A 117 -13.64 0.18 0.54
N ARG A 118 -12.33 0.47 0.55
CA ARG A 118 -11.55 0.55 1.79
C ARG A 118 -10.30 1.41 1.64
N VAL A 119 -9.77 1.84 2.77
CA VAL A 119 -8.54 2.64 2.79
C VAL A 119 -7.45 2.00 3.66
N ASN A 120 -6.20 2.32 3.33
CA ASN A 120 -5.06 2.11 4.20
C ASN A 120 -4.46 3.48 4.47
N ILE A 121 -4.35 3.85 5.73
CA ILE A 121 -3.85 5.16 6.16
C ILE A 121 -2.47 4.94 6.76
N SER A 122 -1.47 5.67 6.29
CA SER A 122 -0.14 5.70 6.88
C SER A 122 -0.14 6.68 8.05
N LEU A 123 0.08 6.17 9.26
CA LEU A 123 -0.02 6.94 10.50
C LEU A 123 1.04 6.40 11.49
N ASP A 124 2.26 6.87 11.35
CA ASP A 124 3.44 6.26 11.99
C ASP A 124 3.59 6.59 13.48
N SER A 125 2.81 7.54 13.99
CA SER A 125 2.75 7.92 15.42
C SER A 125 1.40 8.54 15.74
N LEU A 126 0.96 8.41 17.00
CA LEU A 126 -0.21 9.09 17.56
C LEU A 126 0.17 10.25 18.49
N VAL A 127 1.47 10.57 18.55
CA VAL A 127 2.03 11.74 19.25
C VAL A 127 2.32 12.82 18.21
N PRO A 128 1.72 14.02 18.30
CA PRO A 128 1.81 15.06 17.26
C PRO A 128 3.24 15.43 16.86
N GLU A 129 4.12 15.61 17.82
CA GLU A 129 5.51 16.02 17.61
C GLU A 129 6.30 14.92 16.91
N THR A 130 6.10 13.66 17.32
CA THR A 130 6.73 12.49 16.70
C THR A 130 6.22 12.30 15.27
N TYR A 131 4.90 12.41 15.07
CA TYR A 131 4.30 12.32 13.74
C TYR A 131 4.86 13.39 12.79
N ALA A 132 4.89 14.65 13.23
CA ALA A 132 5.43 15.75 12.42
C ALA A 132 6.92 15.52 12.07
N ALA A 133 7.73 15.05 13.03
CA ALA A 133 9.15 14.75 12.80
C ALA A 133 9.34 13.60 11.80
N LEU A 134 8.57 12.50 11.93
CA LEU A 134 8.68 11.34 11.03
C LEU A 134 8.20 11.64 9.61
N THR A 135 7.20 12.51 9.48
CA THR A 135 6.54 12.81 8.18
C THR A 135 7.05 14.07 7.50
N GLY A 136 7.99 14.79 8.12
CA GLY A 136 8.51 16.05 7.60
C GLY A 136 7.48 17.18 7.61
N GLY A 137 6.70 17.29 8.69
CA GLY A 137 5.76 18.38 8.93
C GLY A 137 4.28 18.02 8.74
N GLY A 138 3.92 16.74 8.75
CA GLY A 138 2.51 16.31 8.68
C GLY A 138 1.68 16.72 9.90
N ASP A 139 0.39 16.95 9.69
CA ASP A 139 -0.59 17.25 10.72
C ASP A 139 -1.34 15.97 11.16
N LEU A 140 -1.05 15.51 12.37
CA LEU A 140 -1.71 14.34 12.97
C LEU A 140 -3.23 14.54 13.09
N ALA A 141 -3.68 15.74 13.44
CA ALA A 141 -5.11 16.02 13.60
C ALA A 141 -5.86 15.88 12.27
N SER A 142 -5.27 16.33 11.16
CA SER A 142 -5.81 16.15 9.80
C SER A 142 -5.88 14.67 9.43
N ALA A 143 -4.81 13.90 9.66
CA ALA A 143 -4.79 12.46 9.37
C ALA A 143 -5.84 11.68 10.18
N ARG A 144 -6.01 12.00 11.48
CA ARG A 144 -7.06 11.42 12.34
C ARG A 144 -8.46 11.78 11.87
N LYS A 145 -8.71 13.04 11.49
CA LYS A 145 -9.99 13.45 10.87
C LYS A 145 -10.29 12.66 9.61
N GLY A 146 -9.27 12.42 8.79
CA GLY A 146 -9.37 11.58 7.59
C GLY A 146 -9.77 10.14 7.92
N MET A 147 -9.18 9.54 8.95
CA MET A 147 -9.52 8.19 9.43
C MET A 147 -10.99 8.12 9.91
N GLU A 148 -11.42 9.07 10.72
CA GLU A 148 -12.80 9.12 11.20
C GLU A 148 -13.80 9.35 10.05
N ALA A 149 -13.44 10.15 9.05
CA ALA A 149 -14.27 10.35 7.87
C ALA A 149 -14.37 9.07 7.02
N ALA A 150 -13.28 8.32 6.90
CA ALA A 150 -13.29 7.02 6.21
C ALA A 150 -14.23 6.02 6.90
N LEU A 151 -14.19 5.92 8.23
CA LEU A 151 -15.10 5.08 9.00
C LEU A 151 -16.57 5.50 8.80
N ARG A 152 -16.86 6.80 8.89
CA ARG A 152 -18.23 7.32 8.64
C ARG A 152 -18.72 7.10 7.22
N ALA A 153 -17.81 7.09 6.25
CA ALA A 153 -18.14 6.83 4.83
C ALA A 153 -18.27 5.33 4.50
N GLY A 154 -18.06 4.42 5.47
CA GLY A 154 -18.12 2.98 5.24
C GLY A 154 -16.97 2.42 4.41
N LEU A 155 -15.81 3.08 4.38
CA LEU A 155 -14.60 2.60 3.69
C LEU A 155 -13.90 1.50 4.51
N GLU A 156 -14.55 0.38 4.69
CA GLU A 156 -14.11 -0.71 5.57
C GLU A 156 -13.52 -1.90 4.81
N PRO A 157 -12.50 -2.56 5.43
CA PRO A 157 -11.83 -2.23 6.68
C PRO A 157 -10.85 -1.05 6.55
N VAL A 158 -10.85 -0.14 7.54
CA VAL A 158 -9.83 0.89 7.69
C VAL A 158 -8.58 0.25 8.27
N LYS A 159 -7.47 0.32 7.53
CA LYS A 159 -6.17 -0.22 7.97
C LYS A 159 -5.20 0.93 8.21
N VAL A 160 -4.61 0.98 9.40
CA VAL A 160 -3.58 1.93 9.78
C VAL A 160 -2.21 1.26 9.63
N ASN A 161 -1.34 1.83 8.82
CA ASN A 161 0.04 1.37 8.65
C ASN A 161 0.95 2.20 9.53
N VAL A 162 1.80 1.54 10.29
CA VAL A 162 2.82 2.13 11.16
C VAL A 162 4.16 1.56 10.72
N VAL A 163 4.99 2.38 10.09
CA VAL A 163 6.36 1.98 9.74
C VAL A 163 7.25 2.12 10.96
N LEU A 164 7.94 1.04 11.33
CA LEU A 164 8.84 1.01 12.49
C LEU A 164 10.14 1.75 12.17
N ALA A 165 10.04 3.06 12.00
CA ALA A 165 11.14 3.96 11.64
C ALA A 165 11.88 4.44 12.90
N GLY A 166 12.74 3.58 13.44
CA GLY A 166 13.53 3.85 14.64
C GLY A 166 12.84 3.43 15.94
N ARG A 167 13.63 3.40 17.03
CA ARG A 167 13.21 2.85 18.34
C ARG A 167 12.03 3.58 18.99
N ARG A 168 11.77 4.84 18.63
CA ARG A 168 10.60 5.59 19.13
C ARG A 168 9.27 4.90 18.82
N ALA A 169 9.15 4.22 17.67
CA ALA A 169 7.96 3.47 17.31
C ALA A 169 7.63 2.33 18.30
N LEU A 170 8.59 1.93 19.14
CA LEU A 170 8.46 0.88 20.14
C LEU A 170 8.44 1.43 21.58
N GLU A 171 8.40 2.75 21.78
CA GLU A 171 8.24 3.31 23.11
C GLU A 171 6.88 2.89 23.70
N PRO A 172 6.81 2.57 25.02
CA PRO A 172 5.57 2.08 25.61
C PRO A 172 4.36 2.99 25.37
N GLY A 173 4.55 4.31 25.42
CA GLY A 173 3.48 5.29 25.16
C GLY A 173 2.96 5.26 23.71
N GLU A 174 3.84 5.06 22.71
CA GLU A 174 3.43 4.92 21.30
C GLU A 174 2.65 3.62 21.08
N LEU A 175 3.17 2.49 21.58
CA LEU A 175 2.50 1.19 21.42
C LEU A 175 1.15 1.18 22.15
N GLN A 176 1.07 1.75 23.35
CA GLN A 176 -0.18 1.85 24.12
C GLN A 176 -1.21 2.71 23.36
N ALA A 177 -0.82 3.83 22.77
CA ALA A 177 -1.74 4.65 22.00
C ALA A 177 -2.34 3.90 20.81
N PHE A 178 -1.58 3.03 20.14
CA PHE A 178 -2.14 2.16 19.10
C PHE A 178 -2.99 1.01 19.64
N ALA A 179 -2.67 0.50 20.84
CA ALA A 179 -3.52 -0.47 21.54
C ALA A 179 -4.88 0.15 21.89
N ASP A 180 -4.89 1.35 22.47
CA ASP A 180 -6.12 2.10 22.77
C ASP A 180 -6.93 2.37 21.50
N LEU A 181 -6.27 2.75 20.41
CA LEU A 181 -6.94 3.00 19.12
C LEU A 181 -7.72 1.79 18.61
N VAL A 182 -7.15 0.57 18.67
CA VAL A 182 -7.85 -0.65 18.20
C VAL A 182 -8.93 -1.12 19.19
N GLN A 183 -8.84 -0.74 20.44
CA GLN A 183 -9.89 -0.99 21.44
C GLN A 183 -11.09 -0.07 21.21
N GLU A 184 -10.83 1.22 20.96
CA GLU A 184 -11.86 2.25 20.81
C GLU A 184 -12.51 2.28 19.42
N ARG A 185 -11.79 1.86 18.38
CA ARG A 185 -12.22 1.99 16.98
C ARG A 185 -12.09 0.67 16.22
N PRO A 186 -12.97 0.37 15.26
CA PRO A 186 -12.89 -0.80 14.40
C PRO A 186 -11.82 -0.62 13.31
N VAL A 187 -10.59 -0.33 13.71
CA VAL A 187 -9.44 -0.16 12.80
C VAL A 187 -8.42 -1.28 13.00
N HIS A 188 -7.63 -1.51 11.96
CA HIS A 188 -6.62 -2.58 11.96
C HIS A 188 -5.23 -1.96 11.85
N VAL A 189 -4.53 -1.82 12.96
CA VAL A 189 -3.17 -1.30 13.01
C VAL A 189 -2.17 -2.36 12.55
N ARG A 190 -1.22 -1.97 11.69
CA ARG A 190 -0.19 -2.88 11.16
C ARG A 190 1.18 -2.26 11.33
N PHE A 191 1.98 -2.86 12.19
CA PHE A 191 3.40 -2.55 12.33
C PHE A 191 4.18 -3.17 11.17
N ILE A 192 4.99 -2.35 10.49
CA ILE A 192 5.68 -2.73 9.25
C ILE A 192 7.17 -2.48 9.42
N GLU A 193 7.98 -3.51 9.21
CA GLU A 193 9.44 -3.36 9.18
C GLU A 193 9.88 -2.40 8.08
N VAL A 194 10.84 -1.54 8.40
CA VAL A 194 11.51 -0.70 7.41
C VAL A 194 12.23 -1.61 6.42
N MET A 195 11.98 -1.38 5.13
CA MET A 195 12.65 -2.15 4.09
C MET A 195 14.09 -1.65 3.91
N PRO A 196 15.03 -2.55 3.57
CA PRO A 196 16.40 -2.16 3.28
C PRO A 196 16.45 -1.07 2.21
N GLY A 197 17.30 -0.08 2.41
CA GLY A 197 17.44 1.09 1.51
C GLY A 197 16.39 2.18 1.70
N CYS A 198 15.53 2.09 2.71
CA CYS A 198 14.56 3.11 3.08
C CYS A 198 15.08 3.94 4.26
N GLY A 199 15.97 4.92 3.99
CA GLY A 199 16.52 5.84 5.00
C GLY A 199 17.42 5.19 6.06
N ASP A 200 17.90 6.01 6.99
CA ASP A 200 18.79 5.60 8.11
C ASP A 200 18.01 5.24 9.39
N ALA A 201 16.74 4.92 9.27
CA ALA A 201 15.84 4.75 10.42
C ALA A 201 16.17 3.56 11.34
N GLY A 202 17.17 2.74 10.98
CA GLY A 202 17.51 1.53 11.70
C GLY A 202 16.47 0.41 11.50
N TYR A 203 16.91 -0.82 11.51
CA TYR A 203 16.05 -1.99 11.39
C TYR A 203 15.47 -2.37 12.76
N LEU A 204 14.14 -2.56 12.82
CA LEU A 204 13.43 -3.10 13.97
C LEU A 204 12.53 -4.24 13.49
N PRO A 205 12.64 -5.46 14.09
CA PRO A 205 11.74 -6.56 13.81
C PRO A 205 10.30 -6.20 14.22
N ALA A 206 9.34 -6.44 13.35
CA ALA A 206 7.93 -6.18 13.68
C ALA A 206 7.41 -7.07 14.83
N GLN A 207 8.04 -8.21 15.05
CA GLN A 207 7.77 -9.10 16.16
C GLN A 207 8.04 -8.42 17.53
N GLU A 208 9.03 -7.53 17.63
CA GLU A 208 9.34 -6.80 18.88
C GLU A 208 8.15 -5.93 19.35
N ALA A 209 7.38 -5.38 18.39
CA ALA A 209 6.16 -4.63 18.75
C ALA A 209 5.10 -5.54 19.39
N LEU A 210 4.94 -6.78 18.90
CA LEU A 210 4.01 -7.75 19.52
C LEU A 210 4.47 -8.20 20.91
N GLU A 211 5.75 -8.46 21.07
CA GLU A 211 6.33 -8.87 22.36
C GLU A 211 6.10 -7.81 23.43
N ARG A 212 6.39 -6.55 23.13
CA ARG A 212 6.15 -5.43 24.05
C ARG A 212 4.68 -5.20 24.36
N LEU A 213 3.79 -5.31 23.36
CA LEU A 213 2.35 -5.24 23.58
C LEU A 213 1.88 -6.41 24.45
N GLY A 214 2.47 -7.60 24.28
CA GLY A 214 2.15 -8.80 25.06
C GLY A 214 2.56 -8.72 26.53
N GLU A 215 3.42 -7.78 26.93
CA GLU A 215 3.75 -7.54 28.34
C GLU A 215 2.56 -6.97 29.13
N GLY A 216 1.65 -6.23 28.45
CA GLY A 216 0.49 -5.59 29.09
C GLY A 216 -0.87 -6.09 28.61
N HIS A 217 -0.92 -6.86 27.50
CA HIS A 217 -2.15 -7.26 26.84
C HIS A 217 -2.13 -8.73 26.41
N TYR A 218 -3.31 -9.34 26.38
CA TYR A 218 -3.47 -10.65 25.76
C TYR A 218 -3.64 -10.52 24.25
N LEU A 219 -2.80 -11.22 23.48
CA LEU A 219 -2.79 -11.22 22.03
C LEU A 219 -3.24 -12.58 21.50
N GLU A 220 -4.45 -12.64 20.93
CA GLU A 220 -5.02 -13.83 20.32
C GLU A 220 -4.76 -13.82 18.80
N PRO A 221 -4.10 -14.83 18.21
CA PRO A 221 -4.00 -14.94 16.76
C PRO A 221 -5.38 -15.05 16.11
N VAL A 222 -5.66 -14.23 15.09
CA VAL A 222 -6.96 -14.21 14.40
C VAL A 222 -6.78 -14.13 12.89
N ALA A 223 -7.83 -14.49 12.15
CA ALA A 223 -7.90 -14.23 10.71
C ALA A 223 -7.84 -12.72 10.44
N GLY A 224 -7.08 -12.33 9.43
CA GLY A 224 -6.97 -10.92 9.05
C GLY A 224 -8.26 -10.39 8.41
N PRO A 225 -8.47 -9.05 8.46
CA PRO A 225 -9.62 -8.41 7.81
C PRO A 225 -9.53 -8.55 6.28
N GLU A 226 -10.68 -8.42 5.61
CA GLU A 226 -10.79 -8.51 4.15
C GLU A 226 -9.76 -7.67 3.39
N GLY A 227 -9.53 -8.05 2.12
CA GLY A 227 -8.66 -7.35 1.19
C GLY A 227 -7.25 -7.93 1.08
N GLY A 228 -6.95 -9.04 1.76
CA GLY A 228 -5.69 -9.76 1.64
C GLY A 228 -4.48 -8.95 2.12
N GLY A 229 -3.33 -9.56 2.06
CA GLY A 229 -2.07 -8.93 2.44
C GLY A 229 -1.16 -9.90 3.18
N PRO A 230 0.11 -9.54 3.44
CA PRO A 230 1.07 -10.43 4.07
C PRO A 230 1.03 -10.38 5.60
N ALA A 231 0.21 -9.52 6.20
CA ALA A 231 0.19 -9.34 7.65
C ALA A 231 -0.36 -10.55 8.39
N SER A 232 0.26 -10.91 9.49
CA SER A 232 -0.29 -11.77 10.53
C SER A 232 -1.03 -10.88 11.52
N TYR A 233 -2.23 -11.31 11.99
CA TYR A 233 -3.09 -10.48 12.81
C TYR A 233 -3.38 -11.10 14.16
N TYR A 234 -3.59 -10.22 15.15
CA TYR A 234 -3.88 -10.56 16.54
C TYR A 234 -4.99 -9.65 17.05
N ARG A 235 -5.92 -10.23 17.79
CA ARG A 235 -6.88 -9.47 18.60
C ARG A 235 -6.24 -9.14 19.92
N LEU A 236 -6.31 -7.88 20.30
CA LEU A 236 -5.81 -7.38 21.57
C LEU A 236 -6.96 -7.39 22.57
N ASP A 237 -6.88 -8.21 23.60
CA ASP A 237 -7.95 -8.35 24.60
C ASP A 237 -9.33 -8.57 23.91
N ARG A 238 -10.29 -7.64 24.15
CA ARG A 238 -11.62 -7.63 23.52
C ARG A 238 -11.79 -6.50 22.51
N SER A 239 -10.70 -6.09 21.86
CA SER A 239 -10.71 -4.98 20.91
C SER A 239 -11.68 -5.20 19.74
N SER A 240 -12.28 -4.11 19.26
CA SER A 240 -13.08 -4.11 18.03
C SER A 240 -12.22 -4.19 16.77
N GLY A 241 -10.99 -3.68 16.84
CA GLY A 241 -9.97 -3.77 15.80
C GLY A 241 -8.96 -4.90 16.01
N THR A 242 -7.86 -4.85 15.28
CA THR A 242 -6.76 -5.84 15.42
C THR A 242 -5.40 -5.16 15.30
N ILE A 243 -4.39 -5.78 15.91
CA ILE A 243 -2.99 -5.49 15.68
C ILE A 243 -2.47 -6.48 14.64
N GLY A 244 -1.66 -6.03 13.70
CA GLY A 244 -1.00 -6.88 12.71
C GLY A 244 0.47 -6.56 12.57
N VAL A 245 1.23 -7.50 12.03
CA VAL A 245 2.64 -7.30 11.70
C VAL A 245 2.91 -7.66 10.24
N ILE A 246 3.73 -6.86 9.58
CA ILE A 246 4.27 -7.13 8.25
C ILE A 246 5.78 -7.16 8.38
N ALA A 247 6.35 -8.34 8.22
CA ALA A 247 7.76 -8.62 8.44
C ALA A 247 8.47 -9.04 7.14
N PRO A 248 8.69 -8.11 6.19
CA PRO A 248 9.28 -8.46 4.90
C PRO A 248 10.74 -8.91 5.00
N ILE A 249 11.41 -8.61 6.08
CA ILE A 249 12.83 -8.90 6.32
C ILE A 249 13.00 -10.08 7.26
N SER A 250 12.40 -10.04 8.46
CA SER A 250 12.54 -11.11 9.45
C SER A 250 11.73 -12.36 9.10
N ASP A 251 10.56 -12.22 8.44
CA ASP A 251 9.72 -13.32 7.93
C ASP A 251 9.26 -13.03 6.48
N PRO A 252 10.14 -13.24 5.49
CA PRO A 252 9.84 -12.92 4.08
C PRO A 252 8.70 -13.77 3.52
N PHE A 253 7.65 -13.12 3.07
CA PHE A 253 6.46 -13.74 2.46
C PHE A 253 6.54 -13.89 0.93
N CYS A 254 7.74 -13.98 0.35
CA CYS A 254 7.95 -14.06 -1.10
C CYS A 254 7.27 -15.28 -1.73
N GLY A 255 7.28 -16.44 -1.06
CA GLY A 255 6.64 -17.68 -1.54
C GLY A 255 5.12 -17.57 -1.73
N ARG A 256 4.45 -16.64 -1.04
CA ARG A 256 3.01 -16.36 -1.15
C ARG A 256 2.69 -14.97 -1.70
N CYS A 257 3.68 -14.30 -2.33
CA CYS A 257 3.51 -12.96 -2.88
C CYS A 257 2.65 -12.98 -4.14
N ASN A 258 1.46 -12.38 -4.09
CA ASN A 258 0.46 -12.35 -5.16
C ASN A 258 0.37 -11.01 -5.90
N ARG A 259 1.45 -10.19 -5.90
CA ARG A 259 1.39 -8.78 -6.32
C ARG A 259 2.23 -8.49 -7.55
N LEU A 260 1.71 -7.59 -8.40
CA LEU A 260 2.44 -6.79 -9.37
C LEU A 260 2.32 -5.32 -9.01
N ARG A 261 3.19 -4.47 -9.58
CA ARG A 261 3.19 -3.03 -9.32
C ARG A 261 3.36 -2.25 -10.62
N VAL A 262 2.70 -1.11 -10.70
CA VAL A 262 2.98 -0.05 -11.67
C VAL A 262 3.45 1.16 -10.89
N ASN A 263 4.61 1.70 -11.22
CA ASN A 263 5.13 2.87 -10.56
C ASN A 263 4.59 4.17 -11.19
N ALA A 264 4.88 5.32 -10.55
CA ALA A 264 4.41 6.63 -11.00
C ALA A 264 4.98 7.07 -12.36
N ARG A 265 6.00 6.37 -12.88
CA ARG A 265 6.57 6.61 -14.22
C ARG A 265 5.91 5.76 -15.31
N GLY A 266 4.86 4.99 -14.98
CA GLY A 266 4.20 4.09 -15.91
C GLY A 266 5.04 2.85 -16.26
N GLU A 267 5.85 2.37 -15.32
CA GLU A 267 6.64 1.16 -15.48
C GLU A 267 6.04 0.02 -14.65
N LEU A 268 5.81 -1.13 -15.27
CA LEU A 268 5.35 -2.35 -14.63
C LEU A 268 6.52 -3.12 -14.02
N MET A 269 6.41 -3.41 -12.73
CA MET A 269 7.45 -4.06 -11.91
C MET A 269 6.96 -5.41 -11.40
N PRO A 270 7.68 -6.51 -11.68
CA PRO A 270 7.34 -7.86 -11.15
C PRO A 270 7.47 -7.96 -9.62
N CYS A 271 8.45 -7.25 -9.06
CA CYS A 271 8.75 -7.21 -7.64
C CYS A 271 9.13 -5.79 -7.21
N LEU A 272 8.87 -5.45 -5.95
CA LEU A 272 9.28 -4.17 -5.35
C LEU A 272 10.79 -3.91 -5.51
N PHE A 273 11.59 -4.96 -5.36
CA PHE A 273 13.05 -4.91 -5.42
C PHE A 273 13.62 -5.20 -6.82
N SER A 274 12.78 -5.50 -7.83
CA SER A 274 13.26 -5.81 -9.17
C SER A 274 13.86 -4.59 -9.86
N HIS A 275 15.02 -4.75 -10.48
CA HIS A 275 15.60 -3.77 -11.40
C HIS A 275 14.89 -3.80 -12.76
N GLU A 276 14.30 -4.94 -13.10
CA GLU A 276 13.52 -5.06 -14.32
C GLU A 276 12.24 -4.25 -14.24
N LYS A 277 12.02 -3.43 -15.26
CA LYS A 277 10.86 -2.59 -15.43
C LYS A 277 10.40 -2.68 -16.87
N LEU A 278 9.11 -2.81 -17.09
CA LEU A 278 8.51 -2.85 -18.41
C LEU A 278 7.75 -1.55 -18.63
N ALA A 279 8.15 -0.77 -19.65
CA ALA A 279 7.52 0.50 -19.99
C ALA A 279 6.09 0.26 -20.51
N LEU A 280 5.08 0.75 -19.77
CA LEU A 280 3.66 0.64 -20.17
C LEU A 280 3.24 1.77 -21.11
N ILE A 281 3.78 2.98 -20.96
CA ILE A 281 3.29 4.17 -21.67
C ILE A 281 3.25 3.99 -23.18
N PRO A 282 4.29 3.45 -23.88
CA PRO A 282 4.20 3.23 -25.32
C PRO A 282 3.09 2.25 -25.71
N ALA A 283 2.87 1.21 -24.90
CA ALA A 283 1.82 0.23 -25.12
C ALA A 283 0.42 0.80 -24.90
N LEU A 284 0.25 1.65 -23.88
CA LEU A 284 -1.02 2.29 -23.53
C LEU A 284 -1.47 3.35 -24.54
N ARG A 285 -0.54 3.91 -25.32
CA ARG A 285 -0.81 4.92 -26.35
C ARG A 285 -0.83 4.34 -27.77
N GLY A 286 -0.79 3.00 -27.90
CA GLY A 286 -0.91 2.28 -29.17
C GLY A 286 -2.36 2.09 -29.59
N ALA A 287 -2.56 1.36 -30.70
CA ALA A 287 -3.89 1.11 -31.27
C ALA A 287 -4.79 0.22 -30.40
N ASP A 288 -4.21 -0.68 -29.60
CA ASP A 288 -4.93 -1.55 -28.67
C ASP A 288 -4.23 -1.54 -27.29
N PRO A 289 -4.52 -0.53 -26.45
CA PRO A 289 -3.84 -0.31 -25.17
C PRO A 289 -4.08 -1.46 -24.18
N VAL A 290 -5.29 -2.02 -24.15
CA VAL A 290 -5.66 -3.07 -23.18
C VAL A 290 -4.94 -4.38 -23.49
N SER A 291 -4.96 -4.84 -24.73
CA SER A 291 -4.28 -6.09 -25.13
C SER A 291 -2.76 -5.96 -25.01
N SER A 292 -2.21 -4.80 -25.36
CA SER A 292 -0.78 -4.51 -25.24
C SER A 292 -0.32 -4.50 -23.77
N ALA A 293 -1.08 -3.86 -22.87
CA ALA A 293 -0.82 -3.89 -21.44
C ALA A 293 -0.95 -5.31 -20.86
N ALA A 294 -1.95 -6.09 -21.30
CA ALA A 294 -2.11 -7.48 -20.88
C ALA A 294 -0.92 -8.35 -21.30
N ALA A 295 -0.36 -8.15 -22.48
CA ALA A 295 0.85 -8.84 -22.93
C ALA A 295 2.06 -8.50 -22.02
N LEU A 296 2.23 -7.23 -21.65
CA LEU A 296 3.29 -6.81 -20.71
C LEU A 296 3.07 -7.39 -19.30
N ILE A 297 1.82 -7.48 -18.83
CA ILE A 297 1.51 -8.14 -17.54
C ILE A 297 1.93 -9.62 -17.59
N ARG A 298 1.64 -10.36 -18.65
CA ARG A 298 2.11 -11.75 -18.81
C ARG A 298 3.65 -11.84 -18.80
N CYS A 299 4.32 -10.92 -19.47
CA CYS A 299 5.79 -10.83 -19.46
C CYS A 299 6.32 -10.60 -18.03
N ALA A 300 5.71 -9.68 -17.27
CA ALA A 300 6.08 -9.43 -15.88
C ALA A 300 5.88 -10.66 -14.98
N LEU A 301 4.81 -11.44 -15.21
CA LEU A 301 4.58 -12.69 -14.48
C LEU A 301 5.70 -13.71 -14.73
N ALA A 302 6.14 -13.85 -15.98
CA ALA A 302 7.24 -14.75 -16.35
C ALA A 302 8.59 -14.32 -15.73
N LYS A 303 8.77 -13.00 -15.49
CA LYS A 303 10.00 -12.41 -14.92
C LYS A 303 9.97 -12.25 -13.39
N LYS A 304 8.85 -12.59 -12.74
CA LYS A 304 8.72 -12.43 -11.29
C LYS A 304 9.70 -13.32 -10.56
N PRO A 305 10.58 -12.78 -9.64
CA PRO A 305 11.58 -13.56 -8.94
C PRO A 305 10.95 -14.48 -7.89
N ALA A 306 11.62 -15.57 -7.52
CA ALA A 306 11.20 -16.44 -6.43
C ALA A 306 11.24 -15.69 -5.10
N ARG A 307 12.36 -14.99 -4.84
CA ARG A 307 12.60 -14.20 -3.62
C ARG A 307 13.15 -12.82 -3.99
N TYR A 308 12.98 -11.85 -3.12
CA TYR A 308 13.55 -10.51 -3.34
C TYR A 308 15.09 -10.54 -3.35
N GLY A 309 15.72 -11.41 -2.58
CA GLY A 309 17.17 -11.59 -2.55
C GLY A 309 17.76 -12.03 -3.89
N ASP A 310 16.97 -12.66 -4.78
CA ASP A 310 17.44 -13.09 -6.11
C ASP A 310 17.68 -11.92 -7.05
N VAL A 311 17.15 -10.72 -6.72
CA VAL A 311 17.16 -9.53 -7.58
C VAL A 311 17.64 -8.26 -6.85
N ALA A 312 17.90 -8.37 -5.56
CA ALA A 312 18.41 -7.28 -4.74
C ALA A 312 19.94 -7.24 -4.81
N ASP A 313 20.48 -6.83 -5.96
CA ASP A 313 21.87 -6.36 -5.95
C ASP A 313 21.98 -5.11 -5.10
N ALA A 314 22.93 -5.14 -4.17
CA ALA A 314 23.30 -4.09 -3.22
C ALA A 314 22.28 -2.94 -3.18
N LEU A 315 21.36 -3.03 -2.29
CA LEU A 315 20.26 -2.15 -1.93
C LEU A 315 20.48 -0.67 -2.27
N GLY A 316 20.36 -0.34 -3.55
CA GLY A 316 20.28 1.04 -3.99
C GLY A 316 18.98 1.64 -3.44
N LEU A 317 19.11 2.70 -2.64
CA LEU A 317 18.02 3.52 -2.10
C LEU A 317 16.99 3.81 -3.19
N ARG A 318 15.80 3.25 -3.06
CA ARG A 318 14.69 3.55 -3.97
C ARG A 318 13.70 4.44 -3.26
N ALA A 319 13.36 5.52 -3.92
CA ALA A 319 12.34 6.42 -3.46
C ALA A 319 10.97 5.69 -3.43
N MET A 320 10.51 5.34 -2.24
CA MET A 320 9.26 4.59 -2.05
C MET A 320 8.04 5.33 -2.62
N HIS A 321 8.04 6.66 -2.63
CA HIS A 321 6.97 7.48 -3.20
C HIS A 321 6.79 7.31 -4.72
N VAL A 322 7.86 6.93 -5.44
CA VAL A 322 7.76 6.68 -6.90
C VAL A 322 7.17 5.29 -7.17
N ILE A 323 7.54 4.31 -6.36
CA ILE A 323 7.15 2.91 -6.60
C ILE A 323 5.85 2.50 -5.90
N GLY A 324 5.28 3.39 -5.12
CA GLY A 324 4.03 3.16 -4.40
C GLY A 324 4.23 2.21 -3.24
N GLY A 325 4.77 2.71 -2.18
CA GLY A 325 5.06 2.01 -0.91
C GLY A 325 3.86 1.37 -0.24
#